data_dce97b7f06a8836bb3d0005abb1ee4a4
#
_entry.id   dce97b7f06a8836bb3d0005abb1ee4a4
#
_cell.length_a   1.000
_cell.length_b   1.000
_cell.length_c   1.000
_cell.angle_alpha   90.00
_cell.angle_beta   90.00
_cell.angle_gamma   90.00
#
_symmetry.space_group_name_H-M   'P 1'
#
loop_
_entity.id
_entity.type
_entity.pdbx_description
1 polymer ?
#
loop_
_entity_poly.entity_id
_entity_poly.type
_entity_poly.pdbx_seq_one_letter_code
_entity_poly.pdbx_strand_id
1 'polypeptide(L)'
;MSAVIETLGSIHPILVCLVVCAAKIVEITIQSLKTCMMVKGQRLKAAGLGLLEITIWGLVISTVITTLGDNLLLLLFYAVGYATGLFLGSTIEGKIALGTSSLELIAGEDSTAKIIDYLAEQGRGYTVFEGHGSKDKMNMIFIVLPRREAGRLLRDIRRICDNKVFVVAAEVSKYAGGYGTVK
;
A
#
# COMPACT_ATOMS: atom_id res chain seq x y z
N MET A 1 7.17 23.28 27.40
CA MET A 1 6.68 23.90 26.15
C MET A 1 7.35 25.22 25.85
N SER A 2 7.53 26.11 26.83
CA SER A 2 8.28 27.37 26.68
C SER A 2 9.73 27.19 26.24
N ALA A 3 10.46 26.25 26.81
CA ALA A 3 11.86 25.99 26.45
C ALA A 3 12.05 25.54 24.95
N VAL A 4 11.10 24.82 24.38
CA VAL A 4 11.14 24.41 22.97
C VAL A 4 10.89 25.61 22.05
N ILE A 5 10.00 26.53 22.46
CA ILE A 5 9.66 27.74 21.71
C ILE A 5 10.82 28.75 21.76
N GLU A 6 11.49 28.90 22.93
CA GLU A 6 12.68 29.74 23.06
C GLU A 6 13.86 29.23 22.25
N THR A 7 14.06 27.91 22.20
CA THR A 7 15.12 27.29 21.37
C THR A 7 14.85 27.47 19.88
N LEU A 8 13.60 27.38 19.43
CA LEU A 8 13.20 27.64 18.07
C LEU A 8 13.31 29.08 17.62
N GLY A 9 13.12 30.05 18.57
CA GLY A 9 13.26 31.48 18.30
C GLY A 9 14.70 31.93 18.03
N SER A 10 15.69 31.15 18.45
CA SER A 10 17.12 31.38 18.15
C SER A 10 17.62 30.68 16.87
N ILE A 11 16.80 29.84 16.23
CA ILE A 11 17.13 29.06 15.06
C ILE A 11 16.79 29.83 13.78
N HIS A 12 17.66 29.75 12.79
CA HIS A 12 17.44 30.40 11.49
C HIS A 12 16.06 30.00 10.91
N PRO A 13 15.21 30.94 10.42
CA PRO A 13 13.84 30.65 9.96
C PRO A 13 13.71 29.49 8.96
N ILE A 14 14.72 29.33 8.11
CA ILE A 14 14.78 28.23 7.14
C ILE A 14 14.89 26.87 7.83
N LEU A 15 15.61 26.79 8.95
CA LEU A 15 15.77 25.52 9.67
C LEU A 15 14.45 25.09 10.34
N VAL A 16 13.68 26.05 10.84
CA VAL A 16 12.31 25.79 11.36
C VAL A 16 11.42 25.24 10.25
N CYS A 17 11.45 25.84 9.05
CA CYS A 17 10.69 25.34 7.88
C CYS A 17 11.08 23.91 7.51
N LEU A 18 12.37 23.58 7.53
CA LEU A 18 12.85 22.22 7.23
C LEU A 18 12.41 21.20 8.30
N VAL A 19 12.48 21.56 9.58
CA VAL A 19 12.03 20.69 10.68
C VAL A 19 10.53 20.45 10.60
N VAL A 20 9.72 21.46 10.33
CA VAL A 20 8.27 21.35 10.16
C VAL A 20 7.95 20.48 8.94
N CYS A 21 8.64 20.67 7.82
CA CYS A 21 8.49 19.85 6.63
C CYS A 21 8.81 18.37 6.92
N ALA A 22 9.93 18.08 7.55
CA ALA A 22 10.34 16.72 7.91
C ALA A 22 9.35 16.06 8.88
N ALA A 23 8.92 16.76 9.91
CA ALA A 23 7.91 16.29 10.87
C ALA A 23 6.57 15.99 10.15
N LYS A 24 6.17 16.87 9.21
CA LYS A 24 4.96 16.68 8.43
C LYS A 24 5.03 15.46 7.51
N ILE A 25 6.18 15.21 6.89
CA ILE A 25 6.42 14.00 6.08
C ILE A 25 6.19 12.75 6.95
N VAL A 26 6.77 12.70 8.13
CA VAL A 26 6.64 11.54 9.03
C VAL A 26 5.19 11.36 9.48
N GLU A 27 4.53 12.43 9.91
CA GLU A 27 3.13 12.44 10.35
C GLU A 27 2.21 11.86 9.27
N ILE A 28 2.28 12.39 8.04
CA ILE A 28 1.41 11.97 6.93
C ILE A 28 1.74 10.55 6.45
N THR A 29 3.00 10.15 6.51
CA THR A 29 3.38 8.76 6.24
C THR A 29 2.71 7.79 7.23
N ILE A 30 2.71 8.12 8.53
CA ILE A 30 2.03 7.33 9.58
C ILE A 30 0.52 7.33 9.36
N GLN A 31 -0.08 8.47 9.01
CA GLN A 31 -1.50 8.60 8.69
C GLN A 31 -1.91 7.67 7.53
N SER A 32 -1.13 7.62 6.46
CA SER A 32 -1.37 6.74 5.32
C SER A 32 -1.34 5.26 5.72
N LEU A 33 -0.34 4.86 6.51
CA LEU A 33 -0.22 3.48 7.01
C LEU A 33 -1.36 3.12 7.98
N LYS A 34 -1.75 4.03 8.86
CA LYS A 34 -2.91 3.86 9.76
C LYS A 34 -4.18 3.59 8.96
N THR A 35 -4.44 4.40 7.94
CA THR A 35 -5.61 4.26 7.07
C THR A 35 -5.62 2.91 6.36
N CYS A 36 -4.48 2.48 5.82
CA CYS A 36 -4.33 1.15 5.23
C CYS A 36 -4.64 0.03 6.23
N MET A 37 -4.09 0.09 7.45
CA MET A 37 -4.34 -0.92 8.48
C MET A 37 -5.81 -0.94 8.94
N MET A 38 -6.45 0.22 8.99
CA MET A 38 -7.88 0.34 9.33
C MET A 38 -8.74 -0.36 8.29
N VAL A 39 -8.53 -0.12 7.00
CA VAL A 39 -9.25 -0.75 5.89
C VAL A 39 -9.03 -2.28 5.90
N LYS A 40 -7.83 -2.74 6.26
CA LYS A 40 -7.50 -4.17 6.35
C LYS A 40 -7.93 -4.83 7.67
N GLY A 41 -8.72 -4.15 8.50
CA GLY A 41 -9.29 -4.68 9.74
C GLY A 41 -8.29 -4.84 10.90
N GLN A 42 -7.08 -4.32 10.79
CA GLN A 42 -6.06 -4.40 11.84
C GLN A 42 -6.25 -3.28 12.89
N ARG A 43 -7.39 -3.32 13.57
CA ARG A 43 -7.89 -2.25 14.45
C ARG A 43 -6.88 -1.80 15.51
N LEU A 44 -6.23 -2.74 16.18
CA LEU A 44 -5.30 -2.44 17.28
C LEU A 44 -4.04 -1.70 16.79
N LYS A 45 -3.48 -2.15 15.66
CA LYS A 45 -2.32 -1.49 15.05
C LYS A 45 -2.69 -0.11 14.51
N ALA A 46 -3.87 0.02 13.90
CA ALA A 46 -4.38 1.31 13.43
C ALA A 46 -4.58 2.29 14.59
N ALA A 47 -5.11 1.83 15.75
CA ALA A 47 -5.27 2.66 16.94
C ALA A 47 -3.92 3.14 17.51
N GLY A 48 -2.92 2.25 17.58
CA GLY A 48 -1.56 2.61 18.02
C GLY A 48 -0.89 3.66 17.11
N LEU A 49 -1.00 3.49 15.78
CA LEU A 49 -0.52 4.48 14.81
C LEU A 49 -1.29 5.80 14.91
N GLY A 50 -2.60 5.76 15.19
CA GLY A 50 -3.42 6.95 15.39
C GLY A 50 -3.00 7.75 16.60
N LEU A 51 -2.63 7.09 17.71
CA LEU A 51 -2.11 7.77 18.88
C LEU A 51 -0.78 8.49 18.60
N LEU A 52 0.12 7.81 17.87
CA LEU A 52 1.40 8.38 17.47
C LEU A 52 1.21 9.57 16.52
N GLU A 53 0.36 9.44 15.52
CA GLU A 53 0.04 10.49 14.55
C GLU A 53 -0.50 11.74 15.23
N ILE A 54 -1.52 11.63 16.11
CA ILE A 54 -2.14 12.80 16.75
C ILE A 54 -1.17 13.51 17.68
N THR A 55 -0.23 12.79 18.29
CA THR A 55 0.82 13.38 19.14
C THR A 55 1.78 14.22 18.30
N ILE A 56 2.25 13.68 17.14
CA ILE A 56 3.12 14.42 16.22
C ILE A 56 2.38 15.62 15.64
N TRP A 57 1.13 15.42 15.22
CA TRP A 57 0.28 16.50 14.71
C TRP A 57 0.15 17.67 15.70
N GLY A 58 -0.12 17.37 16.98
CA GLY A 58 -0.25 18.37 18.00
C GLY A 58 1.03 19.21 18.19
N LEU A 59 2.20 18.57 18.12
CA LEU A 59 3.49 19.28 18.19
C LEU A 59 3.73 20.15 16.95
N VAL A 60 3.46 19.61 15.76
CA VAL A 60 3.64 20.37 14.51
C VAL A 60 2.71 21.56 14.44
N ILE A 61 1.41 21.38 14.72
CA ILE A 61 0.42 22.46 14.61
C ILE A 61 0.68 23.56 15.65
N SER A 62 1.10 23.22 16.86
CA SER A 62 1.50 24.19 17.88
C SER A 62 2.64 25.08 17.40
N THR A 63 3.66 24.49 16.75
CA THR A 63 4.78 25.24 16.17
C THR A 63 4.32 26.11 15.01
N VAL A 64 3.50 25.57 14.14
CA VAL A 64 2.98 26.30 12.97
C VAL A 64 2.16 27.52 13.40
N ILE A 65 1.21 27.37 14.33
CA ILE A 65 0.35 28.47 14.77
C ILE A 65 1.18 29.59 15.42
N THR A 66 2.18 29.25 16.21
CA THR A 66 3.01 30.28 16.90
C THR A 66 4.01 31.00 15.97
N THR A 67 4.38 30.34 14.84
CA THR A 67 5.42 30.87 13.94
C THR A 67 4.85 31.40 12.61
N LEU A 68 3.60 31.04 12.27
CA LEU A 68 3.00 31.30 10.96
C LEU A 68 2.86 32.80 10.68
N GLY A 69 2.61 33.65 11.70
CA GLY A 69 2.50 35.10 11.61
C GLY A 69 2.29 35.63 10.18
N ASP A 70 3.38 36.08 9.54
CA ASP A 70 3.40 36.53 8.17
C ASP A 70 4.30 35.67 7.25
N ASN A 71 4.64 34.44 7.68
CA ASN A 71 5.65 33.64 6.99
C ASN A 71 5.02 32.62 6.01
N LEU A 72 4.69 33.10 4.82
CA LEU A 72 4.16 32.27 3.73
C LEU A 72 5.10 31.10 3.34
N LEU A 73 6.41 31.26 3.57
CA LEU A 73 7.40 30.22 3.31
C LEU A 73 7.16 28.98 4.18
N LEU A 74 6.80 29.15 5.45
CA LEU A 74 6.49 28.05 6.36
C LEU A 74 5.28 27.24 5.87
N LEU A 75 4.24 27.93 5.38
CA LEU A 75 3.06 27.26 4.79
C LEU A 75 3.44 26.43 3.54
N LEU A 76 4.34 26.95 2.71
CA LEU A 76 4.82 26.22 1.52
C LEU A 76 5.55 24.93 1.94
N PHE A 77 6.48 25.01 2.89
CA PHE A 77 7.20 23.85 3.40
C PHE A 77 6.28 22.82 4.08
N TYR A 78 5.27 23.28 4.78
CA TYR A 78 4.21 22.44 5.36
C TYR A 78 3.45 21.68 4.27
N ALA A 79 3.03 22.37 3.20
CA ALA A 79 2.31 21.77 2.09
C ALA A 79 3.17 20.75 1.29
N VAL A 80 4.44 21.09 1.04
CA VAL A 80 5.40 20.16 0.40
C VAL A 80 5.63 18.92 1.28
N GLY A 81 5.77 19.11 2.59
CA GLY A 81 5.89 18.02 3.56
C GLY A 81 4.67 17.08 3.54
N TYR A 82 3.46 17.65 3.47
CA TYR A 82 2.22 16.89 3.34
C TYR A 82 2.20 16.03 2.07
N ALA A 83 2.43 16.63 0.90
CA ALA A 83 2.41 15.94 -0.38
C ALA A 83 3.48 14.83 -0.45
N THR A 84 4.69 15.13 0.03
CA THR A 84 5.80 14.15 0.08
C THR A 84 5.47 12.99 1.04
N GLY A 85 4.91 13.29 2.21
CA GLY A 85 4.48 12.28 3.17
C GLY A 85 3.40 11.35 2.65
N LEU A 86 2.43 11.88 1.89
CA LEU A 86 1.40 11.08 1.23
C LEU A 86 1.99 10.15 0.18
N PHE A 87 2.90 10.66 -0.66
CA PHE A 87 3.60 9.86 -1.67
C PHE A 87 4.43 8.73 -1.03
N LEU A 88 5.21 9.04 0.01
CA LEU A 88 6.01 8.05 0.73
C LEU A 88 5.13 7.01 1.43
N GLY A 89 4.07 7.44 2.10
CA GLY A 89 3.15 6.55 2.79
C GLY A 89 2.47 5.56 1.84
N SER A 90 2.00 6.04 0.69
CA SER A 90 1.43 5.22 -0.38
C SER A 90 2.46 4.23 -0.96
N THR A 91 3.70 4.68 -1.17
CA THR A 91 4.78 3.83 -1.67
C THR A 91 5.14 2.72 -0.68
N ILE A 92 5.22 3.04 0.61
CA ILE A 92 5.51 2.08 1.67
C ILE A 92 4.37 1.06 1.78
N GLU A 93 3.11 1.50 1.73
CA GLU A 93 1.93 0.62 1.71
C GLU A 93 2.01 -0.38 0.56
N GLY A 94 2.30 0.08 -0.65
CA GLY A 94 2.46 -0.76 -1.83
C GLY A 94 3.58 -1.80 -1.68
N LYS A 95 4.69 -1.46 -1.00
CA LYS A 95 5.81 -2.39 -0.72
C LYS A 95 5.49 -3.41 0.37
N ILE A 96 4.83 -2.98 1.44
CA ILE A 96 4.39 -3.87 2.52
C ILE A 96 3.36 -4.86 1.97
N ALA A 97 2.53 -4.44 0.99
CA ALA A 97 1.55 -5.26 0.29
C ALA A 97 0.74 -6.15 1.23
N LEU A 98 0.21 -5.54 2.30
CA LEU A 98 -0.63 -6.23 3.28
C LEU A 98 -1.93 -6.73 2.65
N GLY A 99 -2.39 -7.91 3.10
CA GLY A 99 -3.68 -8.47 2.69
C GLY A 99 -3.54 -9.60 1.67
N THR A 100 -4.67 -9.95 1.09
CA THR A 100 -4.84 -11.06 0.15
C THR A 100 -5.36 -10.50 -1.18
N SER A 101 -4.88 -11.04 -2.28
CA SER A 101 -5.38 -10.75 -3.63
C SER A 101 -6.00 -11.99 -4.24
N SER A 102 -7.04 -11.81 -5.03
CA SER A 102 -7.47 -12.79 -6.02
C SER A 102 -6.87 -12.44 -7.37
N LEU A 103 -6.48 -13.45 -8.11
CA LEU A 103 -6.06 -13.35 -9.49
C LEU A 103 -7.03 -14.16 -10.35
N GLU A 104 -7.51 -13.54 -11.41
CA GLU A 104 -8.28 -14.17 -12.46
C GLU A 104 -7.43 -14.15 -13.72
N LEU A 105 -6.99 -15.32 -14.16
CA LEU A 105 -6.12 -15.50 -15.31
C LEU A 105 -6.96 -16.08 -16.45
N ILE A 106 -7.17 -15.31 -17.51
CA ILE A 106 -7.95 -15.74 -18.68
C ILE A 106 -6.98 -16.06 -19.80
N ALA A 107 -7.02 -17.32 -20.26
CA ALA A 107 -6.08 -17.85 -21.24
C ALA A 107 -6.74 -18.94 -22.13
N GLY A 108 -6.18 -19.15 -23.32
CA GLY A 108 -6.54 -20.29 -24.15
C GLY A 108 -6.01 -21.61 -23.58
N GLU A 109 -6.45 -22.74 -24.15
CA GLU A 109 -6.18 -24.10 -23.65
C GLU A 109 -4.68 -24.37 -23.42
N ASP A 110 -3.81 -24.07 -24.40
CA ASP A 110 -2.36 -24.30 -24.28
C ASP A 110 -1.71 -23.52 -23.15
N SER A 111 -2.09 -22.25 -22.97
CA SER A 111 -1.58 -21.42 -21.88
C SER A 111 -2.15 -21.85 -20.54
N THR A 112 -3.39 -22.31 -20.50
CA THR A 112 -4.05 -22.84 -19.31
C THR A 112 -3.31 -24.05 -18.78
N ALA A 113 -2.97 -25.02 -19.63
CA ALA A 113 -2.21 -26.21 -19.25
C ALA A 113 -0.87 -25.84 -18.59
N LYS A 114 -0.10 -24.95 -19.21
CA LYS A 114 1.19 -24.47 -18.67
C LYS A 114 1.03 -23.78 -17.30
N ILE A 115 -0.03 -22.99 -17.13
CA ILE A 115 -0.30 -22.31 -15.85
C ILE A 115 -0.66 -23.32 -14.77
N ILE A 116 -1.49 -24.32 -15.09
CA ILE A 116 -1.89 -25.37 -14.16
C ILE A 116 -0.68 -26.19 -13.70
N ASP A 117 0.17 -26.61 -14.61
CA ASP A 117 1.40 -27.36 -14.29
C ASP A 117 2.29 -26.54 -13.34
N TYR A 118 2.52 -25.27 -13.67
CA TYR A 118 3.31 -24.38 -12.84
C TYR A 118 2.71 -24.18 -11.43
N LEU A 119 1.39 -24.01 -11.32
CA LEU A 119 0.71 -23.85 -10.04
C LEU A 119 0.75 -25.12 -9.20
N ALA A 120 0.61 -26.27 -9.85
CA ALA A 120 0.69 -27.59 -9.20
C ALA A 120 2.11 -27.84 -8.63
N GLU A 121 3.16 -27.53 -9.39
CA GLU A 121 4.55 -27.59 -8.92
C GLU A 121 4.81 -26.69 -7.71
N GLN A 122 4.12 -25.55 -7.65
CA GLN A 122 4.21 -24.62 -6.51
C GLN A 122 3.31 -24.99 -5.32
N GLY A 123 2.53 -26.09 -5.44
CA GLY A 123 1.58 -26.52 -4.41
C GLY A 123 0.45 -25.52 -4.15
N ARG A 124 0.10 -24.70 -5.13
CA ARG A 124 -0.92 -23.64 -4.98
C ARG A 124 -2.31 -24.15 -5.36
N GLY A 125 -3.29 -23.81 -4.52
CA GLY A 125 -4.69 -24.06 -4.83
C GLY A 125 -5.19 -23.11 -5.93
N TYR A 126 -5.93 -23.65 -6.90
CA TYR A 126 -6.57 -22.90 -7.96
C TYR A 126 -7.93 -23.52 -8.32
N THR A 127 -8.78 -22.76 -9.00
CA THR A 127 -10.02 -23.25 -9.57
C THR A 127 -10.06 -22.84 -11.04
N VAL A 128 -10.43 -23.76 -11.93
CA VAL A 128 -10.56 -23.50 -13.36
C VAL A 128 -12.05 -23.45 -13.72
N PHE A 129 -12.41 -22.40 -14.44
CA PHE A 129 -13.72 -22.24 -15.07
C PHE A 129 -13.56 -22.30 -16.57
N GLU A 130 -14.26 -23.21 -17.23
CA GLU A 130 -14.31 -23.26 -18.69
C GLU A 130 -15.27 -22.17 -19.19
N GLY A 131 -14.87 -21.50 -20.27
CA GLY A 131 -15.65 -20.42 -20.86
C GLY A 131 -15.39 -20.26 -22.35
N HIS A 132 -16.08 -19.29 -22.94
CA HIS A 132 -15.93 -18.93 -24.33
C HIS A 132 -15.54 -17.47 -24.46
N GLY A 133 -14.45 -17.20 -25.16
CA GLY A 133 -14.11 -15.86 -25.60
C GLY A 133 -14.90 -15.48 -26.87
N SER A 134 -14.62 -14.29 -27.40
CA SER A 134 -15.29 -13.81 -28.62
C SER A 134 -14.96 -14.64 -29.89
N LYS A 135 -13.85 -15.37 -29.91
CA LYS A 135 -13.40 -16.16 -31.06
C LYS A 135 -13.10 -17.62 -30.72
N ASP A 136 -12.55 -17.88 -29.55
CA ASP A 136 -12.04 -19.18 -29.14
C ASP A 136 -12.51 -19.58 -27.74
N LYS A 137 -12.33 -20.87 -27.40
CA LYS A 137 -12.49 -21.32 -26.01
C LYS A 137 -11.43 -20.68 -25.13
N MET A 138 -11.87 -20.18 -23.98
CA MET A 138 -11.01 -19.57 -22.99
C MET A 138 -11.32 -20.16 -21.62
N ASN A 139 -10.28 -20.35 -20.81
CA ASN A 139 -10.42 -20.78 -19.44
C ASN A 139 -10.05 -19.64 -18.50
N MET A 140 -10.79 -19.53 -17.41
CA MET A 140 -10.47 -18.62 -16.32
C MET A 140 -9.93 -19.43 -15.14
N ILE A 141 -8.71 -19.12 -14.72
CA ILE A 141 -8.08 -19.72 -13.54
C ILE A 141 -8.17 -18.70 -12.41
N PHE A 142 -8.85 -19.08 -11.34
CA PHE A 142 -9.02 -18.27 -10.14
C PHE A 142 -8.06 -18.74 -9.05
N ILE A 143 -7.31 -17.78 -8.46
CA ILE A 143 -6.31 -18.04 -7.43
C ILE A 143 -6.46 -17.00 -6.34
N VAL A 144 -6.35 -17.42 -5.10
CA VAL A 144 -6.28 -16.52 -3.93
C VAL A 144 -4.92 -16.70 -3.27
N LEU A 145 -4.20 -15.60 -3.06
CA LEU A 145 -2.85 -15.63 -2.51
C LEU A 145 -2.50 -14.33 -1.75
N PRO A 146 -1.45 -14.34 -0.91
CA PRO A 146 -0.96 -13.13 -0.27
C PRO A 146 -0.57 -12.06 -1.31
N ARG A 147 -1.02 -10.82 -1.14
CA ARG A 147 -0.77 -9.70 -2.09
C ARG A 147 0.72 -9.54 -2.43
N ARG A 148 1.61 -9.76 -1.45
CA ARG A 148 3.07 -9.70 -1.63
C ARG A 148 3.62 -10.69 -2.67
N GLU A 149 2.91 -11.80 -2.90
CA GLU A 149 3.32 -12.85 -3.82
C GLU A 149 2.73 -12.68 -5.22
N ALA A 150 1.62 -11.95 -5.33
CA ALA A 150 0.89 -11.75 -6.59
C ALA A 150 1.79 -11.20 -7.71
N GLY A 151 2.61 -10.19 -7.40
CA GLY A 151 3.50 -9.58 -8.39
C GLY A 151 4.59 -10.52 -8.93
N ARG A 152 5.09 -11.46 -8.11
CA ARG A 152 6.05 -12.49 -8.55
C ARG A 152 5.33 -13.50 -9.44
N LEU A 153 4.24 -14.06 -8.95
CA LEU A 153 3.44 -15.03 -9.68
C LEU A 153 3.03 -14.52 -11.06
N LEU A 154 2.58 -13.28 -11.16
CA LEU A 154 2.19 -12.67 -12.43
C LEU A 154 3.36 -12.55 -13.42
N ARG A 155 4.55 -12.18 -12.95
CA ARG A 155 5.74 -12.13 -13.82
C ARG A 155 6.09 -13.49 -14.38
N ASP A 156 6.03 -14.53 -13.53
CA ASP A 156 6.36 -15.90 -13.91
C ASP A 156 5.35 -16.44 -14.93
N ILE A 157 4.05 -16.27 -14.66
CA ILE A 157 2.98 -16.69 -15.58
C ILE A 157 3.07 -15.98 -16.93
N ARG A 158 3.31 -14.66 -16.94
CA ARG A 158 3.48 -13.93 -18.20
C ARG A 158 4.66 -14.43 -19.02
N ARG A 159 5.75 -14.82 -18.36
CA ARG A 159 6.92 -15.41 -19.03
C ARG A 159 6.59 -16.77 -19.63
N ILE A 160 5.89 -17.64 -18.90
CA ILE A 160 5.54 -19.00 -19.33
C ILE A 160 4.55 -18.97 -20.50
N CYS A 161 3.65 -18.00 -20.52
CA CYS A 161 2.59 -17.84 -21.52
C CYS A 161 2.93 -16.86 -22.65
N ASP A 162 4.18 -16.41 -22.79
CA ASP A 162 4.60 -15.41 -23.78
C ASP A 162 3.70 -14.17 -23.83
N ASN A 163 3.28 -13.68 -22.66
CA ASN A 163 2.30 -12.59 -22.46
C ASN A 163 0.89 -12.84 -23.05
N LYS A 164 0.55 -14.08 -23.42
CA LYS A 164 -0.77 -14.45 -23.97
C LYS A 164 -1.78 -14.80 -22.89
N VAL A 165 -1.80 -14.04 -21.80
CA VAL A 165 -2.73 -14.19 -20.69
C VAL A 165 -3.30 -12.83 -20.28
N PHE A 166 -4.63 -12.76 -20.18
CA PHE A 166 -5.29 -11.60 -19.61
C PHE A 166 -5.44 -11.81 -18.09
N VAL A 167 -5.09 -10.81 -17.31
CA VAL A 167 -5.06 -10.92 -15.86
C VAL A 167 -5.85 -9.81 -15.22
N VAL A 168 -6.78 -10.20 -14.34
CA VAL A 168 -7.46 -9.29 -13.41
C VAL A 168 -6.96 -9.60 -12.01
N ALA A 169 -6.55 -8.58 -11.28
CA ALA A 169 -6.16 -8.68 -9.88
C ALA A 169 -7.10 -7.83 -9.03
N ALA A 170 -7.69 -8.43 -8.00
CA ALA A 170 -8.55 -7.73 -7.06
C ALA A 170 -8.09 -7.96 -5.62
N GLU A 171 -8.38 -7.01 -4.73
CA GLU A 171 -8.14 -7.17 -3.29
C GLU A 171 -9.27 -7.94 -2.63
N VAL A 172 -8.94 -8.93 -1.82
CA VAL A 172 -9.89 -9.75 -1.08
C VAL A 172 -9.97 -9.25 0.36
N SER A 173 -11.12 -8.72 0.76
CA SER A 173 -11.34 -8.22 2.12
C SER A 173 -11.47 -9.33 3.14
N LYS A 174 -12.13 -10.44 2.80
CA LYS A 174 -12.34 -11.61 3.66
C LYS A 174 -12.46 -12.86 2.82
N TYR A 175 -11.90 -13.96 3.31
CA TYR A 175 -12.13 -15.31 2.78
C TYR A 175 -12.17 -16.31 3.94
N ALA A 176 -12.82 -17.44 3.74
CA ALA A 176 -12.89 -18.51 4.72
C ALA A 176 -12.80 -19.85 4.00
N GLY A 177 -12.01 -20.77 4.52
CA GLY A 177 -11.76 -22.08 3.92
C GLY A 177 -10.80 -22.01 2.74
N GLY A 178 -10.62 -23.14 2.05
CA GLY A 178 -9.79 -23.29 0.85
C GLY A 178 -8.61 -24.21 1.01
N TYR A 179 -8.14 -24.76 -0.12
CA TYR A 179 -6.90 -25.52 -0.20
C TYR A 179 -5.72 -24.56 -0.17
N GLY A 180 -4.76 -24.81 0.73
CA GLY A 180 -3.54 -24.01 0.80
C GLY A 180 -3.61 -22.81 1.73
N THR A 181 -4.41 -22.85 2.79
CA THR A 181 -4.23 -21.93 3.91
C THR A 181 -2.85 -22.15 4.50
N VAL A 182 -1.92 -21.31 4.13
CA VAL A 182 -0.64 -21.22 4.84
C VAL A 182 -0.96 -20.91 6.30
N LYS A 183 -0.55 -21.81 7.19
CA LYS A 183 -0.62 -21.64 8.64
C LYS A 183 0.17 -20.43 9.10
#